data_0cf79fe6d6da1b9f2074db1edd6f48a3
#
_entry.id   0cf79fe6d6da1b9f2074db1edd6f48a3
#
_cell.length_a   1.000
_cell.length_b   1.000
_cell.length_c   1.000
_cell.angle_alpha   90.00
_cell.angle_beta   90.00
_cell.angle_gamma   90.00
#
_symmetry.space_group_name_H-M   'P 1'
#
loop_
_entity.id
_entity.type
_entity.pdbx_description
1 polymer ?
#
loop_
_entity_poly.entity_id
_entity_poly.type
_entity_poly.pdbx_seq_one_letter_code
_entity_poly.pdbx_strand_id
1 'polypeptide(L)'
;MEKKISGGKKVITWLKKHLAFDKNKDADIQLKESTRALKNPGCGWYHIYTFDLSKENFLYIDCEEEELVLLLIDIHVFRGCEQIPKKHLNIFSILTFFEQHDKGIILRIVYDTKGRGMENEPSSIKIVKSHIKQLGSIICEHMSKKESLPGKILVHQGLFVGSWGEMHGSKFLSIAPMTELVQTLYEAIGGICPIAVRKPEQLRNIVEQLELEKKTAVSLTLFNDGIFGSETDLGTYGTEPR
;
A
#
# COMPACT_ATOMS: atom_id res chain seq x y z
N MET A 1 -33.31 2.63 -43.79
CA MET A 1 -32.64 3.93 -43.58
C MET A 1 -31.49 3.71 -42.63
N GLU A 2 -30.31 3.37 -43.18
CA GLU A 2 -29.11 3.11 -42.41
C GLU A 2 -28.35 4.43 -42.19
N LYS A 3 -28.17 4.80 -40.91
CA LYS A 3 -27.26 5.90 -40.55
C LYS A 3 -25.85 5.35 -40.38
N LYS A 4 -24.99 5.65 -41.35
CA LYS A 4 -23.56 5.38 -41.33
C LYS A 4 -22.87 6.05 -40.13
N ILE A 5 -22.21 5.27 -39.31
CA ILE A 5 -21.28 5.71 -38.25
C ILE A 5 -19.96 6.10 -38.94
N SER A 6 -19.74 7.40 -39.20
CA SER A 6 -18.51 7.89 -39.89
C SER A 6 -17.45 8.47 -38.93
N GLY A 7 -17.66 8.37 -37.62
CA GLY A 7 -16.78 8.99 -36.63
C GLY A 7 -15.49 8.20 -36.27
N GLY A 8 -15.52 6.88 -36.35
CA GLY A 8 -14.39 6.05 -35.84
C GLY A 8 -13.12 6.11 -36.70
N LYS A 9 -13.26 6.27 -38.03
CA LYS A 9 -12.11 6.33 -38.94
C LYS A 9 -11.28 7.63 -38.79
N LYS A 10 -11.91 8.75 -38.47
CA LYS A 10 -11.19 10.04 -38.27
C LYS A 10 -10.36 10.07 -37.00
N VAL A 11 -10.83 9.47 -35.92
CA VAL A 11 -10.09 9.40 -34.65
C VAL A 11 -8.87 8.51 -34.79
N ILE A 12 -9.00 7.34 -35.43
CA ILE A 12 -7.89 6.42 -35.67
C ILE A 12 -6.82 7.03 -36.57
N THR A 13 -7.21 7.81 -37.57
CA THR A 13 -6.27 8.49 -38.46
C THR A 13 -5.56 9.64 -37.77
N TRP A 14 -6.22 10.38 -36.86
CA TRP A 14 -5.62 11.41 -36.04
C TRP A 14 -4.60 10.82 -35.06
N LEU A 15 -4.95 9.73 -34.37
CA LEU A 15 -4.05 9.01 -33.49
C LEU A 15 -2.82 8.46 -34.21
N LYS A 16 -2.99 7.87 -35.40
CA LYS A 16 -1.85 7.38 -36.22
C LYS A 16 -0.93 8.51 -36.67
N LYS A 17 -1.46 9.70 -36.93
CA LYS A 17 -0.66 10.87 -37.35
C LYS A 17 0.11 11.52 -36.19
N HIS A 18 -0.39 11.42 -34.96
CA HIS A 18 0.22 12.03 -33.76
C HIS A 18 1.00 11.03 -32.89
N LEU A 19 0.81 9.72 -33.12
CA LEU A 19 1.56 8.64 -32.48
C LEU A 19 2.50 7.90 -33.42
N ALA A 20 2.73 8.45 -34.63
CA ALA A 20 3.79 7.96 -35.51
C ALA A 20 5.14 8.32 -34.83
N PHE A 21 5.65 7.42 -34.00
CA PHE A 21 7.06 7.40 -33.65
C PHE A 21 7.84 7.31 -34.96
N ASP A 22 8.48 8.41 -35.32
CA ASP A 22 9.39 8.47 -36.47
C ASP A 22 10.59 7.56 -36.12
N LYS A 23 10.55 6.32 -36.66
CA LYS A 23 11.59 5.30 -36.43
C LYS A 23 12.95 5.67 -37.04
N ASN A 24 13.06 6.82 -37.68
CA ASN A 24 14.27 7.27 -38.37
C ASN A 24 14.93 8.49 -37.76
N LYS A 25 14.54 8.88 -36.53
CA LYS A 25 15.32 9.82 -35.72
C LYS A 25 16.01 9.08 -34.58
N ASP A 26 16.97 8.24 -34.91
CA ASP A 26 18.12 8.00 -34.05
C ASP A 26 18.94 9.31 -34.01
N ALA A 27 18.32 10.38 -33.54
CA ALA A 27 19.07 11.46 -32.99
C ALA A 27 19.75 10.87 -31.75
N ASP A 28 21.08 10.80 -31.75
CA ASP A 28 21.88 10.57 -30.57
C ASP A 28 21.40 11.57 -29.49
N ILE A 29 20.39 11.17 -28.75
CA ILE A 29 19.96 11.91 -27.56
C ILE A 29 21.07 11.68 -26.56
N GLN A 30 22.08 12.54 -26.56
CA GLN A 30 23.06 12.59 -25.48
C GLN A 30 22.31 12.99 -24.22
N LEU A 31 21.91 11.98 -23.43
CA LEU A 31 21.40 12.21 -22.09
C LEU A 31 22.52 12.88 -21.29
N LYS A 32 22.31 14.14 -20.91
CA LYS A 32 23.18 14.81 -19.95
C LYS A 32 22.69 14.49 -18.56
N GLU A 33 23.58 13.99 -17.74
CA GLU A 33 23.32 13.83 -16.32
C GLU A 33 22.92 15.21 -15.72
N SER A 34 21.79 15.23 -15.03
CA SER A 34 21.31 16.43 -14.37
C SER A 34 21.79 16.43 -12.92
N THR A 35 22.56 17.44 -12.55
CA THR A 35 22.96 17.69 -11.14
C THR A 35 21.89 18.44 -10.35
N ARG A 36 20.73 18.72 -10.98
CA ARG A 36 19.64 19.41 -10.32
C ARG A 36 19.01 18.52 -9.25
N ALA A 37 18.99 18.96 -8.00
CA ALA A 37 18.21 18.32 -6.96
C ALA A 37 16.72 18.36 -7.34
N LEU A 38 16.14 17.20 -7.62
CA LEU A 38 14.72 17.08 -7.89
C LEU A 38 14.01 16.91 -6.55
N LYS A 39 13.22 17.91 -6.17
CA LYS A 39 12.26 17.78 -5.07
C LYS A 39 10.98 17.20 -5.64
N ASN A 40 10.85 15.88 -5.56
CA ASN A 40 9.61 15.16 -5.87
C ASN A 40 8.96 14.73 -4.56
N PRO A 41 7.97 15.45 -4.06
CA PRO A 41 7.25 15.04 -2.85
C PRO A 41 6.71 13.62 -2.99
N GLY A 42 7.00 12.75 -2.02
CA GLY A 42 6.55 11.36 -2.04
C GLY A 42 7.28 10.46 -3.05
N CYS A 43 8.42 10.87 -3.59
CA CYS A 43 9.23 10.09 -4.53
C CYS A 43 10.70 10.08 -4.08
N GLY A 44 11.32 8.89 -4.00
CA GLY A 44 12.72 8.74 -3.61
C GLY A 44 12.96 7.46 -2.82
N TRP A 45 14.11 7.40 -2.16
CA TRP A 45 14.45 6.33 -1.24
C TRP A 45 13.67 6.48 0.07
N TYR A 46 13.38 5.37 0.74
CA TYR A 46 12.82 5.36 2.07
C TYR A 46 13.65 4.50 3.02
N HIS A 47 13.66 4.85 4.29
CA HIS A 47 14.20 4.02 5.35
C HIS A 47 13.10 3.17 5.97
N ILE A 48 13.43 1.92 6.35
CA ILE A 48 12.48 0.99 6.98
C ILE A 48 12.71 1.02 8.49
N TYR A 49 11.69 1.42 9.23
CA TYR A 49 11.67 1.32 10.69
C TYR A 49 10.70 0.24 11.12
N THR A 50 11.19 -0.70 11.92
CA THR A 50 10.38 -1.81 12.44
C THR A 50 10.12 -1.62 13.92
N PHE A 51 8.84 -1.63 14.30
CA PHE A 51 8.39 -1.49 15.68
C PHE A 51 7.61 -2.72 16.12
N ASP A 52 8.07 -3.39 17.17
CA ASP A 52 7.33 -4.43 17.87
C ASP A 52 6.36 -3.77 18.85
N LEU A 53 5.07 -3.81 18.55
CA LEU A 53 4.04 -3.11 19.33
C LEU A 53 3.85 -3.69 20.73
N SER A 54 4.39 -4.89 21.01
CA SER A 54 4.39 -5.47 22.35
C SER A 54 5.38 -4.79 23.30
N LYS A 55 6.35 -4.05 22.76
CA LYS A 55 7.35 -3.32 23.55
C LYS A 55 6.82 -1.95 23.93
N GLU A 56 6.94 -1.62 25.21
CA GLU A 56 6.43 -0.35 25.75
C GLU A 56 7.39 0.82 25.54
N ASN A 57 8.69 0.53 25.37
CA ASN A 57 9.71 1.56 25.20
C ASN A 57 10.20 1.59 23.75
N PHE A 58 9.79 2.60 23.01
CA PHE A 58 10.43 2.94 21.75
C PHE A 58 11.75 3.65 22.07
N LEU A 59 12.84 3.06 21.64
CA LEU A 59 14.14 3.71 21.73
C LEU A 59 14.11 5.00 20.91
N TYR A 60 14.81 6.02 21.37
CA TYR A 60 15.11 7.19 20.56
C TYR A 60 15.78 6.72 19.28
N ILE A 61 15.16 7.02 18.16
CA ILE A 61 15.65 6.67 16.84
C ILE A 61 16.17 7.97 16.22
N ASP A 62 17.43 7.97 15.81
CA ASP A 62 17.92 9.01 14.94
C ASP A 62 17.18 8.89 13.61
N CYS A 63 16.48 9.96 13.22
CA CYS A 63 15.72 9.97 11.99
C CYS A 63 16.69 10.23 10.83
N GLU A 64 16.78 9.27 9.91
CA GLU A 64 17.60 9.39 8.70
C GLU A 64 17.17 10.58 7.83
N GLU A 65 18.03 10.97 6.89
CA GLU A 65 17.79 12.14 6.03
C GLU A 65 16.66 11.94 5.01
N GLU A 66 16.26 10.70 4.73
CA GLU A 66 15.22 10.38 3.75
C GLU A 66 13.90 11.07 4.09
N GLU A 67 13.25 11.62 3.07
CA GLU A 67 11.94 12.25 3.21
C GLU A 67 10.82 11.23 3.44
N LEU A 68 11.04 9.96 3.03
CA LEU A 68 10.07 8.86 3.11
C LEU A 68 10.52 7.81 4.12
N VAL A 69 9.56 7.27 4.84
CA VAL A 69 9.77 6.14 5.74
C VAL A 69 8.73 5.05 5.50
N LEU A 70 9.17 3.79 5.54
CA LEU A 70 8.28 2.64 5.66
C LEU A 70 8.22 2.26 7.15
N LEU A 71 7.07 2.45 7.76
CA LEU A 71 6.83 2.03 9.14
C LEU A 71 6.23 0.63 9.13
N LEU A 72 7.03 -0.36 9.51
CA LEU A 72 6.64 -1.75 9.68
C LEU A 72 6.26 -1.97 11.15
N ILE A 73 4.97 -2.12 11.43
CA ILE A 73 4.43 -2.30 12.77
C ILE A 73 4.13 -3.77 13.01
N ASP A 74 4.97 -4.42 13.79
CA ASP A 74 4.83 -5.84 14.13
C ASP A 74 3.86 -6.05 15.30
N ILE A 75 2.80 -6.83 15.06
CA ILE A 75 1.77 -7.19 16.02
C ILE A 75 1.66 -8.71 16.23
N HIS A 76 2.68 -9.48 15.84
CA HIS A 76 2.62 -10.95 15.84
C HIS A 76 2.31 -11.56 17.22
N VAL A 77 2.77 -10.92 18.29
CA VAL A 77 2.54 -11.39 19.68
C VAL A 77 1.05 -11.49 19.99
N PHE A 78 0.23 -10.64 19.36
CA PHE A 78 -1.21 -10.56 19.60
C PHE A 78 -2.05 -11.49 18.70
N ARG A 79 -1.43 -12.30 17.84
CA ARG A 79 -2.16 -13.17 16.89
C ARG A 79 -3.15 -14.15 17.52
N GLY A 80 -2.95 -14.48 18.80
CA GLY A 80 -3.84 -15.34 19.59
C GLY A 80 -4.87 -14.59 20.41
N CYS A 81 -4.84 -13.25 20.42
CA CYS A 81 -5.74 -12.41 21.21
C CYS A 81 -6.86 -11.89 20.31
N GLU A 82 -8.08 -11.83 20.81
CA GLU A 82 -9.18 -11.20 20.06
C GLU A 82 -8.98 -9.69 19.94
N GLN A 83 -8.34 -9.08 20.95
CA GLN A 83 -8.02 -7.66 20.99
C GLN A 83 -6.59 -7.42 21.45
N ILE A 84 -5.96 -6.39 20.90
CA ILE A 84 -4.68 -5.88 21.38
C ILE A 84 -4.92 -5.15 22.71
N PRO A 85 -4.20 -5.50 23.79
CA PRO A 85 -4.36 -4.82 25.08
C PRO A 85 -4.09 -3.31 24.96
N LYS A 86 -4.90 -2.49 25.63
CA LYS A 86 -4.83 -1.01 25.51
C LYS A 86 -3.43 -0.42 25.74
N LYS A 87 -2.65 -1.00 26.66
CA LYS A 87 -1.28 -0.55 26.94
C LYS A 87 -0.31 -0.70 25.77
N HIS A 88 -0.65 -1.52 24.76
CA HIS A 88 0.14 -1.74 23.56
C HIS A 88 -0.41 -1.00 22.34
N LEU A 89 -1.46 -0.20 22.48
CA LEU A 89 -2.04 0.59 21.40
C LEU A 89 -1.33 1.95 21.25
N ASN A 90 -0.01 1.94 21.14
CA ASN A 90 0.84 3.15 21.13
C ASN A 90 1.30 3.59 19.73
N ILE A 91 0.66 3.07 18.70
CA ILE A 91 0.93 3.47 17.29
C ILE A 91 0.81 4.98 17.08
N PHE A 92 -0.06 5.65 17.84
CA PHE A 92 -0.23 7.10 17.79
C PHE A 92 1.10 7.84 18.05
N SER A 93 1.87 7.40 19.07
CA SER A 93 3.16 8.02 19.41
C SER A 93 4.20 7.82 18.31
N ILE A 94 4.19 6.65 17.65
CA ILE A 94 5.08 6.36 16.51
C ILE A 94 4.76 7.31 15.35
N LEU A 95 3.51 7.41 14.97
CA LEU A 95 3.09 8.29 13.88
C LEU A 95 3.44 9.75 14.16
N THR A 96 3.15 10.23 15.40
CA THR A 96 3.48 11.59 15.83
C THR A 96 4.97 11.88 15.73
N PHE A 97 5.83 10.93 16.13
CA PHE A 97 7.28 11.09 16.04
C PHE A 97 7.73 11.38 14.60
N PHE A 98 7.34 10.54 13.63
CA PHE A 98 7.77 10.69 12.25
C PHE A 98 7.17 11.93 11.56
N GLU A 99 5.97 12.31 11.95
CA GLU A 99 5.40 13.57 11.47
C GLU A 99 6.10 14.82 11.99
N GLN A 100 6.54 14.80 13.26
CA GLN A 100 7.34 15.89 13.83
C GLN A 100 8.70 16.03 13.15
N HIS A 101 9.21 14.93 12.55
CA HIS A 101 10.43 14.93 11.74
C HIS A 101 10.15 15.15 10.24
N ASP A 102 8.97 15.60 9.89
CA ASP A 102 8.57 15.96 8.52
C ASP A 102 8.64 14.81 7.51
N LYS A 103 8.38 13.56 7.95
CA LYS A 103 8.45 12.37 7.09
C LYS A 103 7.13 12.05 6.40
N GLY A 104 7.20 11.65 5.12
CA GLY A 104 6.12 10.98 4.43
C GLY A 104 6.08 9.50 4.83
N ILE A 105 4.93 9.04 5.34
CA ILE A 105 4.79 7.73 5.94
C ILE A 105 4.14 6.75 4.97
N ILE A 106 4.82 5.66 4.67
CA ILE A 106 4.26 4.42 4.12
C ILE A 106 4.00 3.52 5.31
N LEU A 107 2.75 3.21 5.61
CA LEU A 107 2.40 2.41 6.79
C LEU A 107 2.12 0.97 6.42
N ARG A 108 2.75 0.01 7.12
CA ARG A 108 2.51 -1.42 6.95
C ARG A 108 2.42 -2.08 8.33
N ILE A 109 1.26 -2.61 8.67
CA ILE A 109 1.02 -3.36 9.91
C ILE A 109 1.03 -4.85 9.59
N VAL A 110 1.75 -5.67 10.38
CA VAL A 110 2.04 -7.05 10.03
C VAL A 110 1.99 -7.99 11.23
N TYR A 111 1.66 -9.26 10.96
CA TYR A 111 1.85 -10.36 11.91
C TYR A 111 3.16 -11.10 11.72
N ASP A 112 3.86 -10.86 10.61
CA ASP A 112 5.07 -11.59 10.30
C ASP A 112 6.18 -10.66 9.77
N THR A 113 7.35 -10.77 10.37
CA THR A 113 8.58 -10.08 9.95
C THR A 113 9.70 -11.06 9.60
N LYS A 114 9.36 -12.37 9.46
CA LYS A 114 10.36 -13.45 9.29
C LYS A 114 10.10 -14.33 8.05
N GLY A 115 9.16 -13.95 7.19
CA GLY A 115 8.83 -14.74 6.01
C GLY A 115 8.00 -16.01 6.29
N ARG A 116 7.28 -16.07 7.42
CA ARG A 116 6.47 -17.20 7.86
C ARG A 116 4.99 -16.84 8.01
N GLY A 117 4.44 -16.10 7.06
CA GLY A 117 3.10 -15.52 7.15
C GLY A 117 2.03 -16.45 7.70
N MET A 118 1.85 -17.65 7.09
CA MET A 118 0.81 -18.60 7.53
C MET A 118 0.95 -19.05 8.99
N GLU A 119 2.18 -19.15 9.50
CA GLU A 119 2.45 -19.61 10.88
C GLU A 119 2.20 -18.50 11.90
N ASN A 120 2.47 -17.26 11.50
CA ASN A 120 2.43 -16.11 12.39
C ASN A 120 1.10 -15.36 12.36
N GLU A 121 0.21 -15.68 11.43
CA GLU A 121 -1.13 -15.09 11.36
C GLU A 121 -2.10 -15.64 12.39
N PRO A 122 -3.12 -14.86 12.78
CA PRO A 122 -4.25 -15.35 13.56
C PRO A 122 -4.91 -16.57 12.93
N SER A 123 -5.52 -17.42 13.75
CA SER A 123 -6.28 -18.58 13.26
C SER A 123 -7.59 -18.19 12.56
N SER A 124 -8.09 -16.98 12.81
CA SER A 124 -9.40 -16.52 12.32
C SER A 124 -9.32 -15.10 11.76
N ILE A 125 -10.00 -14.89 10.63
CA ILE A 125 -10.18 -13.56 10.04
C ILE A 125 -10.88 -12.58 11.00
N LYS A 126 -11.70 -13.07 11.93
CA LYS A 126 -12.36 -12.22 12.95
C LYS A 126 -11.34 -11.50 13.82
N ILE A 127 -10.24 -12.18 14.20
CA ILE A 127 -9.15 -11.59 14.99
C ILE A 127 -8.45 -10.51 14.14
N VAL A 128 -8.12 -10.82 12.88
CA VAL A 128 -7.50 -9.84 11.97
C VAL A 128 -8.36 -8.59 11.86
N LYS A 129 -9.66 -8.74 11.63
CA LYS A 129 -10.61 -7.63 11.54
C LYS A 129 -10.73 -6.84 12.84
N SER A 130 -10.67 -7.51 13.99
CA SER A 130 -10.68 -6.84 15.29
C SER A 130 -9.45 -5.94 15.45
N HIS A 131 -8.25 -6.46 15.12
CA HIS A 131 -7.02 -5.68 15.18
C HIS A 131 -6.99 -4.53 14.16
N ILE A 132 -7.50 -4.75 12.95
CA ILE A 132 -7.68 -3.70 11.95
C ILE A 132 -8.56 -2.57 12.49
N LYS A 133 -9.69 -2.90 13.10
CA LYS A 133 -10.60 -1.90 13.69
C LYS A 133 -9.94 -1.12 14.82
N GLN A 134 -9.23 -1.81 15.72
CA GLN A 134 -8.55 -1.15 16.84
C GLN A 134 -7.46 -0.17 16.36
N LEU A 135 -6.55 -0.63 15.50
CA LEU A 135 -5.44 0.19 15.03
C LEU A 135 -5.89 1.22 14.01
N GLY A 136 -6.83 0.86 13.13
CA GLY A 136 -7.40 1.77 12.14
C GLY A 136 -8.13 2.95 12.78
N SER A 137 -8.90 2.73 13.86
CA SER A 137 -9.56 3.83 14.56
C SER A 137 -8.57 4.81 15.20
N ILE A 138 -7.43 4.33 15.71
CA ILE A 138 -6.38 5.18 16.25
C ILE A 138 -5.71 5.99 15.14
N ILE A 139 -5.46 5.37 13.99
CA ILE A 139 -4.90 6.04 12.82
C ILE A 139 -5.87 7.12 12.33
N CYS A 140 -7.16 6.80 12.21
CA CYS A 140 -8.20 7.75 11.83
C CYS A 140 -8.27 8.93 12.79
N GLU A 141 -8.29 8.67 14.09
CA GLU A 141 -8.29 9.72 15.13
C GLU A 141 -7.04 10.61 15.04
N HIS A 142 -5.88 10.01 14.85
CA HIS A 142 -4.61 10.73 14.71
C HIS A 142 -4.64 11.70 13.54
N MET A 143 -5.12 11.24 12.38
CA MET A 143 -5.21 12.06 11.17
C MET A 143 -6.28 13.15 11.25
N SER A 144 -7.40 12.88 11.94
CA SER A 144 -8.51 13.83 12.07
C SER A 144 -8.21 15.02 12.97
N LYS A 145 -7.23 14.92 13.88
CA LYS A 145 -6.87 15.98 14.83
C LYS A 145 -6.01 17.09 14.22
N LYS A 146 -5.60 16.96 12.96
CA LYS A 146 -4.66 17.90 12.33
C LYS A 146 -5.33 18.77 11.30
N GLU A 147 -5.69 20.00 11.71
CA GLU A 147 -6.34 21.00 10.86
C GLU A 147 -5.44 21.59 9.75
N SER A 148 -4.13 21.34 9.70
CA SER A 148 -3.25 22.17 8.86
C SER A 148 -2.06 21.50 8.17
N LEU A 149 -1.84 20.19 8.30
CA LEU A 149 -0.81 19.50 7.53
C LEU A 149 -1.47 18.45 6.65
N PRO A 150 -1.20 18.43 5.34
CA PRO A 150 -1.61 17.30 4.52
C PRO A 150 -1.09 16.04 5.20
N GLY A 151 -2.00 15.11 5.47
CA GLY A 151 -1.71 13.89 6.21
C GLY A 151 -0.46 13.22 5.68
N LYS A 152 0.47 12.94 6.56
CA LYS A 152 1.77 12.39 6.18
C LYS A 152 1.72 10.89 5.93
N ILE A 153 0.61 10.20 6.23
CA ILE A 153 0.40 8.83 5.79
C ILE A 153 -0.01 8.86 4.32
N LEU A 154 0.93 8.50 3.45
CA LEU A 154 0.74 8.51 2.01
C LEU A 154 -0.07 7.31 1.54
N VAL A 155 0.14 6.16 2.16
CA VAL A 155 -0.48 4.89 1.78
C VAL A 155 -0.40 3.88 2.92
N HIS A 156 -1.43 3.04 3.07
CA HIS A 156 -1.36 1.82 3.88
C HIS A 156 -1.07 0.63 2.96
N GLN A 157 0.06 -0.03 3.13
CA GLN A 157 0.44 -1.21 2.34
C GLN A 157 -0.01 -2.50 3.01
N GLY A 158 -0.60 -3.38 2.21
CA GLY A 158 -1.05 -4.70 2.63
C GLY A 158 -2.31 -4.68 3.51
N LEU A 159 -2.71 -5.85 3.97
CA LEU A 159 -3.93 -6.11 4.74
C LEU A 159 -3.61 -6.78 6.08
N PHE A 160 -2.47 -6.46 6.69
CA PHE A 160 -1.90 -7.07 7.89
C PHE A 160 -1.37 -8.50 7.66
N VAL A 161 -1.71 -9.15 6.58
CA VAL A 161 -1.51 -10.57 6.30
C VAL A 161 -0.42 -10.84 5.28
N GLY A 162 0.11 -12.06 5.32
CA GLY A 162 1.21 -12.50 4.47
C GLY A 162 2.59 -12.29 5.09
N SER A 163 3.58 -12.95 4.49
CA SER A 163 4.98 -12.76 4.85
C SER A 163 5.34 -11.29 4.71
N TRP A 164 5.93 -10.71 5.75
CA TRP A 164 6.28 -9.27 5.85
C TRP A 164 5.11 -8.31 5.57
N GLY A 165 3.85 -8.79 5.67
CA GLY A 165 2.67 -8.01 5.30
C GLY A 165 2.48 -7.82 3.80
N GLU A 166 3.21 -8.55 2.97
CA GLU A 166 3.23 -8.40 1.52
C GLU A 166 2.14 -9.20 0.79
N MET A 167 1.12 -9.67 1.48
CA MET A 167 -0.01 -10.36 0.89
C MET A 167 0.41 -11.58 0.04
N HIS A 168 1.41 -12.33 0.49
CA HIS A 168 1.76 -13.64 -0.02
C HIS A 168 2.03 -14.62 1.14
N GLY A 169 1.90 -15.93 0.91
CA GLY A 169 2.07 -16.92 1.97
C GLY A 169 1.09 -16.75 3.13
N SER A 170 -0.16 -16.41 2.85
CA SER A 170 -1.24 -16.22 3.83
C SER A 170 -2.42 -17.12 3.54
N LYS A 171 -3.15 -17.48 4.61
CA LYS A 171 -4.41 -18.22 4.51
C LYS A 171 -5.63 -17.36 4.12
N PHE A 172 -5.47 -16.04 4.06
CA PHE A 172 -6.55 -15.08 3.83
C PHE A 172 -6.51 -14.41 2.45
N LEU A 173 -5.86 -15.02 1.45
CA LEU A 173 -5.69 -14.45 0.11
C LEU A 173 -6.71 -14.90 -0.93
N SER A 174 -7.76 -15.64 -0.55
CA SER A 174 -8.89 -15.84 -1.45
C SER A 174 -9.72 -14.55 -1.55
N ILE A 175 -10.52 -14.42 -2.62
CA ILE A 175 -11.20 -13.16 -2.99
C ILE A 175 -12.05 -12.61 -1.83
N ALA A 176 -12.92 -13.44 -1.26
CA ALA A 176 -13.84 -12.99 -0.23
C ALA A 176 -13.13 -12.48 1.05
N PRO A 177 -12.16 -13.20 1.67
CA PRO A 177 -11.35 -12.68 2.77
C PRO A 177 -10.61 -11.40 2.44
N MET A 178 -9.95 -11.30 1.28
CA MET A 178 -9.24 -10.07 0.90
C MET A 178 -10.19 -8.88 0.81
N THR A 179 -11.34 -9.06 0.16
CA THR A 179 -12.37 -8.03 0.02
C THR A 179 -12.91 -7.59 1.39
N GLU A 180 -13.15 -8.55 2.28
CA GLU A 180 -13.61 -8.27 3.64
C GLU A 180 -12.56 -7.49 4.46
N LEU A 181 -11.28 -7.85 4.34
CA LEU A 181 -10.19 -7.15 5.02
C LEU A 181 -9.97 -5.73 4.47
N VAL A 182 -9.99 -5.56 3.14
CA VAL A 182 -9.90 -4.25 2.50
C VAL A 182 -11.01 -3.33 3.00
N GLN A 183 -12.25 -3.80 2.96
CA GLN A 183 -13.38 -3.00 3.40
C GLN A 183 -13.28 -2.64 4.89
N THR A 184 -12.95 -3.62 5.73
CA THR A 184 -12.75 -3.39 7.16
C THR A 184 -11.67 -2.34 7.43
N LEU A 185 -10.55 -2.40 6.71
CA LEU A 185 -9.45 -1.46 6.85
C LEU A 185 -9.85 -0.06 6.37
N TYR A 186 -10.48 0.03 5.19
CA TYR A 186 -10.92 1.31 4.63
C TYR A 186 -11.90 2.04 5.56
N GLU A 187 -12.88 1.31 6.10
CA GLU A 187 -13.83 1.85 7.06
C GLU A 187 -13.14 2.27 8.37
N ALA A 188 -12.21 1.45 8.88
CA ALA A 188 -11.52 1.71 10.14
C ALA A 188 -10.60 2.94 10.07
N ILE A 189 -9.93 3.16 8.93
CA ILE A 189 -9.09 4.36 8.73
C ILE A 189 -9.89 5.57 8.21
N GLY A 190 -11.21 5.45 8.00
CA GLY A 190 -12.04 6.54 7.49
C GLY A 190 -11.70 6.99 6.07
N GLY A 191 -11.08 6.15 5.25
CA GLY A 191 -10.70 6.48 3.88
C GLY A 191 -9.62 7.57 3.74
N ILE A 192 -8.86 7.85 4.78
CA ILE A 192 -7.88 8.95 4.83
C ILE A 192 -6.67 8.77 3.92
N CYS A 193 -6.35 7.55 3.55
CA CYS A 193 -5.29 7.24 2.59
C CYS A 193 -5.68 6.03 1.73
N PRO A 194 -5.06 5.87 0.54
CA PRO A 194 -5.28 4.68 -0.27
C PRO A 194 -4.69 3.43 0.41
N ILE A 195 -5.29 2.28 0.11
CA ILE A 195 -4.80 0.96 0.51
C ILE A 195 -4.09 0.34 -0.69
N ALA A 196 -2.83 -0.04 -0.52
CA ALA A 196 -2.06 -0.70 -1.57
C ALA A 196 -2.08 -2.21 -1.40
N VAL A 197 -2.41 -2.93 -2.47
CA VAL A 197 -2.34 -4.40 -2.54
C VAL A 197 -1.15 -4.82 -3.41
N ARG A 198 -0.68 -6.07 -3.23
CA ARG A 198 0.60 -6.52 -3.78
C ARG A 198 0.54 -6.80 -5.29
N LYS A 199 -0.58 -7.33 -5.79
CA LYS A 199 -0.70 -7.83 -7.17
C LYS A 199 -1.84 -7.17 -7.92
N PRO A 200 -1.67 -6.85 -9.22
CA PRO A 200 -2.75 -6.36 -10.06
C PRO A 200 -3.97 -7.30 -10.10
N GLU A 201 -3.75 -8.61 -10.07
CA GLU A 201 -4.83 -9.59 -9.98
C GLU A 201 -5.64 -9.45 -8.69
N GLN A 202 -4.95 -9.29 -7.54
CA GLN A 202 -5.64 -9.07 -6.25
C GLN A 202 -6.49 -7.80 -6.30
N LEU A 203 -5.95 -6.72 -6.88
CA LEU A 203 -6.68 -5.45 -7.02
C LEU A 203 -7.94 -5.64 -7.86
N ARG A 204 -7.83 -6.25 -9.06
CA ARG A 204 -8.99 -6.50 -9.94
C ARG A 204 -10.05 -7.35 -9.25
N ASN A 205 -9.66 -8.46 -8.65
CA ASN A 205 -10.58 -9.36 -7.99
C ASN A 205 -11.32 -8.69 -6.82
N ILE A 206 -10.64 -7.84 -6.04
CA ILE A 206 -11.27 -7.09 -4.94
C ILE A 206 -12.27 -6.07 -5.50
N VAL A 207 -11.90 -5.31 -6.53
CA VAL A 207 -12.79 -4.29 -7.13
C VAL A 207 -14.04 -4.96 -7.69
N GLU A 208 -13.89 -6.02 -8.49
CA GLU A 208 -15.01 -6.78 -9.05
C GLU A 208 -15.94 -7.33 -7.95
N GLN A 209 -15.37 -7.86 -6.87
CA GLN A 209 -16.17 -8.38 -5.76
C GLN A 209 -16.94 -7.28 -5.02
N LEU A 210 -16.31 -6.11 -4.81
CA LEU A 210 -16.97 -4.95 -4.19
C LEU A 210 -18.15 -4.46 -5.06
N GLU A 211 -17.97 -4.41 -6.38
CA GLU A 211 -19.03 -4.04 -7.33
C GLU A 211 -20.19 -5.03 -7.30
N LEU A 212 -19.89 -6.35 -7.35
CA LEU A 212 -20.91 -7.40 -7.26
C LEU A 212 -21.73 -7.33 -5.96
N GLU A 213 -21.08 -7.00 -4.85
CA GLU A 213 -21.72 -6.86 -3.55
C GLU A 213 -22.36 -5.48 -3.34
N LYS A 214 -22.29 -4.58 -4.32
CA LYS A 214 -22.79 -3.19 -4.25
C LYS A 214 -22.26 -2.41 -3.03
N LYS A 215 -21.01 -2.67 -2.68
CA LYS A 215 -20.33 -2.01 -1.57
C LYS A 215 -19.71 -0.69 -1.99
N THR A 216 -19.36 0.13 -1.00
CA THR A 216 -18.70 1.41 -1.22
C THR A 216 -17.37 1.22 -1.95
N ALA A 217 -17.10 2.07 -2.93
CA ALA A 217 -15.81 2.10 -3.61
C ALA A 217 -14.70 2.43 -2.63
N VAL A 218 -13.61 1.67 -2.69
CA VAL A 218 -12.42 1.82 -1.85
C VAL A 218 -11.29 2.42 -2.69
N SER A 219 -10.54 3.35 -2.13
CA SER A 219 -9.33 3.86 -2.78
C SER A 219 -8.23 2.81 -2.72
N LEU A 220 -8.03 2.10 -3.83
CA LEU A 220 -7.03 1.04 -3.97
C LEU A 220 -5.90 1.46 -4.90
N THR A 221 -4.69 1.00 -4.58
CA THR A 221 -3.49 1.16 -5.39
C THR A 221 -2.63 -0.10 -5.30
N LEU A 222 -1.45 -0.06 -5.91
CA LEU A 222 -0.51 -1.18 -5.92
C LEU A 222 0.80 -0.81 -5.23
N PHE A 223 1.46 -1.80 -4.65
CA PHE A 223 2.86 -1.72 -4.30
C PHE A 223 3.63 -2.91 -4.88
N ASN A 224 4.92 -2.72 -5.15
CA ASN A 224 5.77 -3.74 -5.72
C ASN A 224 7.13 -3.77 -5.02
N ASP A 225 7.29 -4.73 -4.09
CA ASP A 225 8.55 -4.97 -3.39
C ASP A 225 9.48 -5.92 -4.17
N GLY A 226 9.04 -6.41 -5.34
CA GLY A 226 9.79 -7.34 -6.19
C GLY A 226 10.39 -6.72 -7.45
N ILE A 227 10.37 -5.38 -7.57
CA ILE A 227 10.80 -4.69 -8.78
C ILE A 227 12.24 -5.06 -9.15
N PHE A 228 12.45 -5.48 -10.40
CA PHE A 228 13.73 -5.99 -10.91
C PHE A 228 14.31 -7.21 -10.19
N GLY A 229 13.57 -7.84 -9.27
CA GLY A 229 14.01 -9.05 -8.57
C GLY A 229 13.98 -10.31 -9.43
N SER A 230 13.19 -10.31 -10.50
CA SER A 230 13.09 -11.34 -11.55
C SER A 230 12.35 -10.78 -12.76
N GLU A 231 12.26 -11.57 -13.85
CA GLU A 231 11.47 -11.20 -15.04
C GLU A 231 9.99 -10.95 -14.74
N THR A 232 9.46 -11.52 -13.67
CA THR A 232 8.07 -11.35 -13.24
C THR A 232 7.92 -10.45 -12.01
N ASP A 233 8.97 -9.72 -11.61
CA ASP A 233 9.02 -8.98 -10.35
C ASP A 233 8.62 -9.85 -9.14
N LEU A 234 9.25 -11.01 -9.01
CA LEU A 234 8.97 -12.01 -7.97
C LEU A 234 7.49 -12.43 -7.95
N GLY A 235 6.89 -12.53 -9.15
CA GLY A 235 5.50 -12.95 -9.33
C GLY A 235 4.45 -11.87 -9.05
N THR A 236 4.84 -10.60 -8.98
CA THR A 236 3.88 -9.48 -8.84
C THR A 236 2.88 -9.46 -9.98
N TYR A 237 3.35 -9.66 -11.22
CA TYR A 237 2.53 -9.64 -12.44
C TYR A 237 2.11 -11.03 -12.92
N GLY A 238 2.21 -12.05 -12.08
CA GLY A 238 1.90 -13.44 -12.42
C GLY A 238 3.14 -14.20 -12.88
N THR A 239 2.94 -15.16 -13.80
CA THR A 239 4.01 -16.02 -14.34
C THR A 239 4.56 -15.53 -15.68
N GLU A 240 3.92 -14.59 -16.31
CA GLU A 240 4.35 -14.02 -17.59
C GLU A 240 5.42 -12.96 -17.36
N PRO A 241 6.48 -12.93 -18.18
CA PRO A 241 7.44 -11.82 -18.20
C PRO A 241 6.76 -10.48 -18.50
N ARG A 242 7.37 -9.41 -18.06
CA ARG A 242 6.95 -8.04 -18.41
C ARG A 242 7.12 -7.75 -19.89
#